data_59e0e771ec076092ae5f60d66d366a86
#
_entry.id   59e0e771ec076092ae5f60d66d366a86
#
_cell.length_a   1.000
_cell.length_b   1.000
_cell.length_c   1.000
_cell.angle_alpha   90.00
_cell.angle_beta   90.00
_cell.angle_gamma   90.00
#
_symmetry.space_group_name_H-M   'P 1'
#
loop_
_entity.id
_entity.type
_entity.pdbx_description
1 polymer ?
#
loop_
_entity_poly.entity_id
_entity_poly.type
_entity_poly.pdbx_seq_one_letter_code
_entity_poly.pdbx_strand_id
1 'polypeptide(L)'
;MKEIKKVVLAYSGGLDTSIIIPWLKENYNNCEVIAVSADVGQGTELDGLEEKALKTGASKLYIEDLKKEFVEDYIFPTLKAGAVYERDYLLGTSFARPLIAKRLVEIAKAEGADAICHGCTGKGNDQVRFELAIKAFAPDMQIIAPWRIWSIKSREEEIEYAEKHNIPLKISRETNYSKDKNLWHLSHEGLDLENPANEPQYNKPGFLEIGKSPEQAPDKPTYITISFEKGVPVAVDGEKLDGVTMIEKLNKIGGENGVGLADIVENRLVGMKSRGVYENPAGSILYRAHEVLETLTLDRDTMHYKEQVALRYAELVYFGQWFTPLREALAAFVDKTQERVTGDVKLKLYKGNIINAGTTSPYSLYSEAFATFDEDDVYDQKDSAGFINLFGLPIKVKAILDAEREAKA
;
A
#
# COMPACT_ATOMS: atom_id res chain seq x y z
N MET A 1 4.50 -24.32 29.10
CA MET A 1 4.97 -23.67 27.84
C MET A 1 6.27 -24.31 27.46
N LYS A 2 6.52 -24.58 26.19
CA LYS A 2 7.81 -25.09 25.70
C LYS A 2 8.90 -24.05 26.01
N GLU A 3 10.07 -24.47 26.43
CA GLU A 3 11.21 -23.57 26.65
C GLU A 3 11.62 -22.95 25.31
N ILE A 4 11.77 -21.64 25.26
CA ILE A 4 12.19 -20.91 24.07
C ILE A 4 13.72 -20.83 24.08
N LYS A 5 14.35 -21.46 23.09
CA LYS A 5 15.80 -21.49 22.91
C LYS A 5 16.29 -20.68 21.74
N LYS A 6 15.43 -20.51 20.72
CA LYS A 6 15.74 -19.78 19.49
C LYS A 6 14.56 -18.94 19.04
N VAL A 7 14.82 -17.66 18.76
CA VAL A 7 13.82 -16.67 18.32
C VAL A 7 14.25 -16.04 17.00
N VAL A 8 13.35 -15.96 16.04
CA VAL A 8 13.51 -15.13 14.82
C VAL A 8 12.86 -13.79 15.07
N LEU A 9 13.62 -12.70 14.93
CA LEU A 9 13.19 -11.33 15.18
C LEU A 9 13.03 -10.57 13.88
N ALA A 10 11.86 -9.98 13.64
CA ALA A 10 11.68 -8.96 12.62
C ALA A 10 12.49 -7.70 13.02
N TYR A 11 13.56 -7.43 12.28
CA TYR A 11 14.58 -6.45 12.66
C TYR A 11 14.70 -5.34 11.62
N SER A 12 14.36 -4.12 11.99
CA SER A 12 14.52 -2.93 11.14
C SER A 12 15.81 -2.14 11.41
N GLY A 13 16.50 -2.46 12.51
CA GLY A 13 17.65 -1.68 12.97
C GLY A 13 17.27 -0.36 13.68
N GLY A 14 16.00 -0.03 13.81
CA GLY A 14 15.52 1.07 14.62
C GLY A 14 15.75 0.86 16.13
N LEU A 15 15.41 1.87 16.94
CA LEU A 15 15.54 1.80 18.38
C LEU A 15 14.76 0.60 18.95
N ASP A 16 13.45 0.55 18.68
CA ASP A 16 12.53 -0.45 19.20
C ASP A 16 13.01 -1.89 18.93
N THR A 17 13.40 -2.19 17.69
CA THR A 17 13.86 -3.53 17.33
C THR A 17 15.25 -3.87 17.85
N SER A 18 16.11 -2.87 18.04
CA SER A 18 17.46 -3.08 18.58
C SER A 18 17.43 -3.43 20.06
N ILE A 19 16.61 -2.76 20.88
CA ILE A 19 16.49 -3.08 22.31
C ILE A 19 15.83 -4.43 22.57
N ILE A 20 15.06 -4.96 21.63
CA ILE A 20 14.43 -6.27 21.74
C ILE A 20 15.45 -7.41 21.80
N ILE A 21 16.61 -7.29 21.14
CA ILE A 21 17.62 -8.35 21.14
C ILE A 21 18.13 -8.68 22.57
N PRO A 22 18.68 -7.72 23.34
CA PRO A 22 19.10 -8.00 24.71
C PRO A 22 17.91 -8.35 25.62
N TRP A 23 16.74 -7.71 25.42
CA TRP A 23 15.56 -8.01 26.19
C TRP A 23 15.11 -9.47 26.03
N LEU A 24 15.13 -10.03 24.83
CA LEU A 24 14.84 -11.44 24.58
C LEU A 24 15.80 -12.35 25.34
N LYS A 25 17.10 -12.04 25.33
CA LYS A 25 18.10 -12.83 26.05
C LYS A 25 17.90 -12.79 27.58
N GLU A 26 17.56 -11.63 28.12
CA GLU A 26 17.30 -11.48 29.57
C GLU A 26 16.05 -12.25 30.01
N ASN A 27 14.98 -12.28 29.17
CA ASN A 27 13.70 -12.84 29.55
C ASN A 27 13.47 -14.30 29.12
N TYR A 28 14.30 -14.83 28.20
CA TYR A 28 14.19 -16.19 27.67
C TYR A 28 15.49 -16.96 27.77
N ASN A 29 16.07 -16.99 28.98
CA ASN A 29 17.20 -17.83 29.36
C ASN A 29 18.38 -17.77 28.36
N ASN A 30 18.78 -16.58 27.95
CA ASN A 30 19.84 -16.28 26.95
C ASN A 30 19.61 -17.00 25.62
N CYS A 31 18.36 -17.00 25.12
CA CYS A 31 17.98 -17.60 23.84
C CYS A 31 18.83 -17.09 22.68
N GLU A 32 18.97 -17.91 21.66
CA GLU A 32 19.57 -17.51 20.39
C GLU A 32 18.61 -16.56 19.65
N VAL A 33 19.09 -15.38 19.23
CA VAL A 33 18.29 -14.41 18.48
C VAL A 33 18.83 -14.30 17.06
N ILE A 34 18.00 -14.69 16.09
CA ILE A 34 18.27 -14.54 14.66
C ILE A 34 17.49 -13.31 14.17
N ALA A 35 18.20 -12.27 13.77
CA ALA A 35 17.59 -11.08 13.21
C ALA A 35 17.29 -11.30 11.72
N VAL A 36 16.15 -10.77 11.25
CA VAL A 36 15.76 -10.82 9.84
C VAL A 36 15.27 -9.45 9.40
N SER A 37 15.89 -8.91 8.38
CA SER A 37 15.48 -7.69 7.71
C SER A 37 15.08 -8.01 6.27
N ALA A 38 14.02 -7.38 5.80
CA ALA A 38 13.57 -7.50 4.42
C ALA A 38 13.94 -6.22 3.64
N ASP A 39 14.58 -6.39 2.49
CA ASP A 39 14.73 -5.33 1.51
C ASP A 39 13.48 -5.27 0.63
N VAL A 40 12.64 -4.28 0.91
CA VAL A 40 11.44 -3.94 0.13
C VAL A 40 11.60 -2.56 -0.54
N GLY A 41 12.85 -2.08 -0.70
CA GLY A 41 13.19 -0.83 -1.37
C GLY A 41 13.33 0.38 -0.43
N GLN A 42 13.70 0.16 0.84
CA GLN A 42 13.97 1.24 1.80
C GLN A 42 15.36 1.90 1.64
N GLY A 43 16.14 1.45 0.66
CA GLY A 43 17.42 2.06 0.29
C GLY A 43 18.50 1.93 1.35
N THR A 44 19.12 3.04 1.72
CA THR A 44 20.29 3.08 2.64
C THR A 44 19.98 2.71 4.10
N GLU A 45 18.71 2.45 4.45
CA GLU A 45 18.37 2.02 5.81
C GLU A 45 18.98 0.66 6.19
N LEU A 46 19.37 -0.14 5.18
CA LEU A 46 20.03 -1.43 5.36
C LEU A 46 21.55 -1.34 5.55
N ASP A 47 22.16 -0.17 5.34
CA ASP A 47 23.59 -0.01 5.41
C ASP A 47 24.12 -0.16 6.84
N GLY A 48 25.07 -1.07 7.03
CA GLY A 48 25.68 -1.37 8.33
C GLY A 48 24.78 -2.12 9.31
N LEU A 49 23.64 -2.63 8.84
CA LEU A 49 22.65 -3.30 9.67
C LEU A 49 23.18 -4.59 10.27
N GLU A 50 23.99 -5.35 9.54
CA GLU A 50 24.57 -6.61 10.02
C GLU A 50 25.52 -6.38 11.21
N GLU A 51 26.46 -5.42 11.06
CA GLU A 51 27.38 -5.06 12.14
C GLU A 51 26.62 -4.62 13.39
N LYS A 52 25.57 -3.81 13.20
CA LYS A 52 24.71 -3.35 14.29
C LYS A 52 23.99 -4.51 14.99
N ALA A 53 23.36 -5.41 14.25
CA ALA A 53 22.62 -6.54 14.79
C ALA A 53 23.54 -7.46 15.62
N LEU A 54 24.72 -7.80 15.08
CA LEU A 54 25.71 -8.65 15.76
C LEU A 54 26.27 -7.99 17.02
N LYS A 55 26.62 -6.71 16.96
CA LYS A 55 27.07 -5.94 18.14
C LYS A 55 25.99 -5.82 19.21
N THR A 56 24.74 -5.82 18.84
CA THR A 56 23.61 -5.78 19.78
C THR A 56 23.34 -7.13 20.42
N GLY A 57 23.92 -8.21 19.87
CA GLY A 57 23.84 -9.56 20.44
C GLY A 57 23.01 -10.56 19.64
N ALA A 58 22.59 -10.25 18.43
CA ALA A 58 22.06 -11.25 17.51
C ALA A 58 23.16 -12.25 17.14
N SER A 59 22.80 -13.53 16.98
CA SER A 59 23.72 -14.57 16.53
C SER A 59 23.93 -14.53 15.02
N LYS A 60 22.95 -14.03 14.27
CA LYS A 60 22.93 -13.96 12.81
C LYS A 60 21.96 -12.89 12.34
N LEU A 61 22.24 -12.31 11.18
CA LEU A 61 21.28 -11.48 10.44
C LEU A 61 21.05 -12.07 9.05
N TYR A 62 19.79 -12.16 8.67
CA TYR A 62 19.35 -12.33 7.28
C TYR A 62 18.92 -10.98 6.73
N ILE A 63 19.39 -10.63 5.54
CA ILE A 63 18.86 -9.52 4.73
C ILE A 63 18.30 -10.14 3.45
N GLU A 64 16.97 -10.16 3.32
CA GLU A 64 16.27 -10.82 2.23
C GLU A 64 15.82 -9.80 1.19
N ASP A 65 16.31 -9.91 -0.04
CA ASP A 65 15.82 -9.07 -1.15
C ASP A 65 14.45 -9.56 -1.61
N LEU A 66 13.42 -8.83 -1.23
CA LEU A 66 12.02 -9.12 -1.54
C LEU A 66 11.41 -8.12 -2.54
N LYS A 67 12.18 -7.22 -3.13
CA LYS A 67 11.67 -6.16 -4.02
C LYS A 67 10.84 -6.71 -5.18
N LYS A 68 11.35 -7.75 -5.85
CA LYS A 68 10.65 -8.36 -6.98
C LYS A 68 9.32 -9.00 -6.56
N GLU A 69 9.34 -9.86 -5.52
CA GLU A 69 8.13 -10.49 -4.97
C GLU A 69 7.13 -9.42 -4.49
N PHE A 70 7.63 -8.36 -3.85
CA PHE A 70 6.82 -7.25 -3.39
C PHE A 70 6.05 -6.57 -4.52
N VAL A 71 6.70 -6.34 -5.65
CA VAL A 71 6.07 -5.70 -6.81
C VAL A 71 5.11 -6.66 -7.53
N GLU A 72 5.58 -7.85 -7.87
CA GLU A 72 4.83 -8.77 -8.74
C GLU A 72 3.65 -9.42 -8.02
N ASP A 73 3.80 -9.79 -6.74
CA ASP A 73 2.81 -10.58 -6.01
C ASP A 73 1.94 -9.75 -5.06
N TYR A 74 2.31 -8.49 -4.76
CA TYR A 74 1.56 -7.64 -3.84
C TYR A 74 1.13 -6.31 -4.45
N ILE A 75 2.05 -5.54 -5.02
CA ILE A 75 1.73 -4.23 -5.59
C ILE A 75 0.84 -4.37 -6.82
N PHE A 76 1.25 -5.14 -7.83
CA PHE A 76 0.50 -5.26 -9.08
C PHE A 76 -0.88 -5.92 -8.92
N PRO A 77 -1.07 -6.97 -8.11
CA PRO A 77 -2.42 -7.47 -7.81
C PRO A 77 -3.31 -6.44 -7.15
N THR A 78 -2.79 -5.63 -6.23
CA THR A 78 -3.53 -4.57 -5.55
C THR A 78 -3.86 -3.41 -6.49
N LEU A 79 -2.94 -3.04 -7.39
CA LEU A 79 -3.15 -2.08 -8.47
C LEU A 79 -4.26 -2.56 -9.43
N LYS A 80 -4.18 -3.80 -9.93
CA LYS A 80 -5.22 -4.39 -10.80
C LYS A 80 -6.60 -4.37 -10.14
N ALA A 81 -6.66 -4.61 -8.84
CA ALA A 81 -7.90 -4.51 -8.09
C ALA A 81 -8.46 -3.07 -8.03
N GLY A 82 -7.64 -2.05 -8.25
CA GLY A 82 -7.99 -0.66 -7.98
C GLY A 82 -8.19 -0.41 -6.48
N ALA A 83 -7.56 -1.22 -5.63
CA ALA A 83 -7.80 -1.22 -4.20
C ALA A 83 -7.11 -0.03 -3.52
N VAL A 84 -7.90 0.88 -2.98
CA VAL A 84 -7.47 2.05 -2.20
C VAL A 84 -8.27 2.09 -0.91
N TYR A 85 -7.58 2.17 0.24
CA TYR A 85 -8.25 2.26 1.51
C TYR A 85 -8.64 3.70 1.82
N GLU A 86 -9.91 3.89 2.19
CA GLU A 86 -10.47 5.19 2.57
C GLU A 86 -10.14 6.34 1.60
N ARG A 87 -10.18 6.04 0.27
CA ARG A 87 -10.03 6.96 -0.88
C ARG A 87 -8.60 7.28 -1.30
N ASP A 88 -7.64 7.38 -0.37
CA ASP A 88 -6.32 7.95 -0.67
C ASP A 88 -5.14 7.05 -0.26
N TYR A 89 -5.35 6.09 0.65
CA TYR A 89 -4.26 5.24 1.13
C TYR A 89 -3.99 4.07 0.18
N LEU A 90 -2.84 4.08 -0.49
CA LEU A 90 -2.40 3.08 -1.47
C LEU A 90 -1.77 1.83 -0.86
N LEU A 91 -2.02 1.54 0.42
CA LEU A 91 -1.76 0.28 1.11
C LEU A 91 -0.29 -0.17 1.23
N GLY A 92 0.69 0.72 1.00
CA GLY A 92 2.11 0.36 0.89
C GLY A 92 2.68 -0.39 2.11
N THR A 93 2.34 0.01 3.33
CA THR A 93 2.71 -0.72 4.54
C THR A 93 1.86 -2.00 4.70
N SER A 94 0.57 -1.91 4.33
CA SER A 94 -0.41 -2.97 4.62
C SER A 94 -0.10 -4.28 3.90
N PHE A 95 0.38 -4.25 2.67
CA PHE A 95 0.74 -5.46 1.93
C PHE A 95 2.24 -5.82 2.08
N ALA A 96 3.10 -4.90 2.53
CA ALA A 96 4.51 -5.23 2.83
C ALA A 96 4.64 -6.16 4.04
N ARG A 97 3.83 -5.95 5.09
CA ARG A 97 3.92 -6.73 6.33
C ARG A 97 3.57 -8.22 6.16
N PRO A 98 2.52 -8.63 5.43
CA PRO A 98 2.26 -10.04 5.10
C PRO A 98 3.40 -10.71 4.35
N LEU A 99 4.04 -10.04 3.39
CA LEU A 99 5.21 -10.54 2.67
C LEU A 99 6.38 -10.79 3.64
N ILE A 100 6.73 -9.80 4.45
CA ILE A 100 7.82 -9.91 5.43
C ILE A 100 7.53 -11.03 6.42
N ALA A 101 6.29 -11.13 6.93
CA ALA A 101 5.89 -12.16 7.88
C ALA A 101 5.98 -13.58 7.29
N LYS A 102 5.61 -13.76 6.02
CA LYS A 102 5.80 -15.02 5.29
C LYS A 102 7.26 -15.43 5.28
N ARG A 103 8.18 -14.50 4.95
CA ARG A 103 9.61 -14.76 4.94
C ARG A 103 10.16 -15.07 6.34
N LEU A 104 9.69 -14.37 7.38
CA LEU A 104 10.04 -14.67 8.76
C LEU A 104 9.67 -16.11 9.15
N VAL A 105 8.49 -16.59 8.74
CA VAL A 105 8.05 -17.97 8.99
C VAL A 105 8.92 -18.97 8.24
N GLU A 106 9.28 -18.73 7.00
CA GLU A 106 10.17 -19.58 6.21
C GLU A 106 11.53 -19.73 6.88
N ILE A 107 12.13 -18.61 7.31
CA ILE A 107 13.41 -18.61 8.04
C ILE A 107 13.28 -19.30 9.40
N ALA A 108 12.21 -19.01 10.14
CA ALA A 108 11.98 -19.63 11.45
C ALA A 108 11.87 -21.15 11.36
N LYS A 109 11.20 -21.67 10.32
CA LYS A 109 11.13 -23.11 10.06
C LYS A 109 12.50 -23.69 9.67
N ALA A 110 13.25 -23.02 8.80
CA ALA A 110 14.57 -23.46 8.35
C ALA A 110 15.58 -23.49 9.50
N GLU A 111 15.54 -22.53 10.39
CA GLU A 111 16.40 -22.42 11.57
C GLU A 111 15.93 -23.27 12.77
N GLY A 112 14.75 -23.87 12.69
CA GLY A 112 14.16 -24.62 13.79
C GLY A 112 13.85 -23.74 15.01
N ALA A 113 13.42 -22.50 14.78
CA ALA A 113 13.12 -21.54 15.84
C ALA A 113 11.85 -21.94 16.61
N ASP A 114 11.82 -21.61 17.90
CA ASP A 114 10.69 -21.87 18.79
C ASP A 114 9.65 -20.75 18.74
N ALA A 115 10.08 -19.52 18.38
CA ALA A 115 9.23 -18.34 18.35
C ALA A 115 9.64 -17.32 17.27
N ILE A 116 8.67 -16.50 16.87
CA ILE A 116 8.90 -15.30 16.06
C ILE A 116 8.58 -14.08 16.94
N CYS A 117 9.45 -13.07 16.88
CA CYS A 117 9.29 -11.82 17.61
C CYS A 117 9.14 -10.64 16.64
N HIS A 118 8.28 -9.68 16.97
CA HIS A 118 8.17 -8.41 16.28
C HIS A 118 8.11 -7.23 17.24
N GLY A 119 8.62 -6.07 16.79
CA GLY A 119 8.65 -4.82 17.56
C GLY A 119 7.44 -3.89 17.35
N CYS A 120 6.33 -4.40 16.83
CA CYS A 120 5.15 -3.57 16.58
C CYS A 120 4.49 -3.11 17.88
N THR A 121 4.14 -1.82 17.95
CA THR A 121 3.42 -1.27 19.11
C THR A 121 1.98 -1.77 19.19
N GLY A 122 1.42 -1.82 20.39
CA GLY A 122 0.02 -2.21 20.61
C GLY A 122 -1.03 -1.25 20.02
N LYS A 123 -0.61 -0.05 19.60
CA LYS A 123 -1.46 0.97 18.96
C LYS A 123 -1.46 0.92 17.43
N GLY A 124 -0.53 0.14 16.83
CA GLY A 124 -0.38 0.04 15.39
C GLY A 124 -1.13 -1.14 14.76
N ASN A 125 -1.48 -1.03 13.49
CA ASN A 125 -2.07 -2.13 12.71
C ASN A 125 -1.08 -3.24 12.40
N ASP A 126 0.21 -2.94 12.36
CA ASP A 126 1.26 -3.84 11.89
C ASP A 126 1.35 -5.13 12.70
N GLN A 127 1.10 -5.05 14.03
CA GLN A 127 1.00 -6.24 14.86
C GLN A 127 -0.02 -7.25 14.33
N VAL A 128 -1.19 -6.76 13.87
CA VAL A 128 -2.24 -7.62 13.31
C VAL A 128 -1.78 -8.23 11.98
N ARG A 129 -1.19 -7.42 11.12
CA ARG A 129 -0.69 -7.83 9.79
C ARG A 129 0.37 -8.92 9.89
N PHE A 130 1.36 -8.75 10.78
CA PHE A 130 2.38 -9.77 11.05
C PHE A 130 1.77 -11.06 11.60
N GLU A 131 0.96 -10.95 12.65
CA GLU A 131 0.47 -12.12 13.36
C GLU A 131 -0.53 -12.94 12.56
N LEU A 132 -1.41 -12.30 11.77
CA LEU A 132 -2.32 -13.02 10.87
C LEU A 132 -1.57 -13.79 9.79
N ALA A 133 -0.51 -13.20 9.21
CA ALA A 133 0.33 -13.89 8.24
C ALA A 133 1.13 -15.04 8.89
N ILE A 134 1.70 -14.85 10.09
CA ILE A 134 2.37 -15.91 10.82
C ILE A 134 1.39 -17.08 11.09
N LYS A 135 0.17 -16.78 11.54
CA LYS A 135 -0.86 -17.80 11.80
C LYS A 135 -1.26 -18.57 10.54
N ALA A 136 -1.27 -17.91 9.38
CA ALA A 136 -1.60 -18.56 8.11
C ALA A 136 -0.58 -19.64 7.73
N PHE A 137 0.70 -19.44 8.04
CA PHE A 137 1.78 -20.35 7.62
C PHE A 137 2.35 -21.21 8.75
N ALA A 138 2.20 -20.79 10.00
CA ALA A 138 2.71 -21.49 11.19
C ALA A 138 1.75 -21.29 12.37
N PRO A 139 0.58 -21.96 12.39
CA PRO A 139 -0.48 -21.75 13.38
C PRO A 139 -0.02 -22.03 14.82
N ASP A 140 0.93 -22.92 15.01
CA ASP A 140 1.44 -23.33 16.33
C ASP A 140 2.70 -22.54 16.74
N MET A 141 3.20 -21.62 15.90
CA MET A 141 4.38 -20.82 16.19
C MET A 141 4.10 -19.84 17.34
N GLN A 142 4.95 -19.85 18.35
CA GLN A 142 4.83 -18.87 19.42
C GLN A 142 5.22 -17.47 18.91
N ILE A 143 4.39 -16.47 19.23
CA ILE A 143 4.64 -15.08 18.88
C ILE A 143 5.01 -14.31 20.14
N ILE A 144 6.11 -13.56 20.06
CA ILE A 144 6.57 -12.66 21.12
C ILE A 144 6.36 -11.22 20.64
N ALA A 145 5.55 -10.46 21.37
CA ALA A 145 5.29 -9.05 21.11
C ALA A 145 5.66 -8.22 22.35
N PRO A 146 6.92 -7.77 22.48
CA PRO A 146 7.43 -7.12 23.70
C PRO A 146 6.59 -5.95 24.16
N TRP A 147 6.12 -5.09 23.25
CA TRP A 147 5.26 -3.94 23.56
C TRP A 147 3.99 -4.28 24.36
N ARG A 148 3.57 -5.52 24.40
CA ARG A 148 2.41 -5.98 25.17
C ARG A 148 2.77 -6.48 26.57
N ILE A 149 4.05 -6.79 26.82
CA ILE A 149 4.48 -7.54 28.03
C ILE A 149 5.65 -6.91 28.78
N TRP A 150 6.45 -6.03 28.15
CA TRP A 150 7.58 -5.39 28.83
C TRP A 150 7.14 -4.16 29.67
N SER A 151 8.06 -3.70 30.52
CA SER A 151 7.82 -2.54 31.39
C SER A 151 8.13 -1.19 30.76
N ILE A 152 8.83 -1.18 29.63
CA ILE A 152 9.22 0.03 28.87
C ILE A 152 7.96 0.67 28.27
N LYS A 153 7.72 1.95 28.57
CA LYS A 153 6.48 2.65 28.18
C LYS A 153 6.69 3.91 27.36
N SER A 154 7.92 4.42 27.32
CA SER A 154 8.26 5.66 26.62
C SER A 154 9.54 5.52 25.80
N ARG A 155 9.70 6.43 24.83
CA ARG A 155 10.91 6.52 24.03
C ARG A 155 12.14 6.86 24.86
N GLU A 156 11.98 7.63 25.93
CA GLU A 156 13.03 7.95 26.88
C GLU A 156 13.54 6.69 27.57
N GLU A 157 12.62 5.85 28.07
CA GLU A 157 12.98 4.56 28.69
C GLU A 157 13.64 3.59 27.71
N GLU A 158 13.25 3.61 26.42
CA GLU A 158 13.93 2.84 25.38
C GLU A 158 15.37 3.30 25.17
N ILE A 159 15.60 4.64 25.14
CA ILE A 159 16.93 5.21 25.00
C ILE A 159 17.81 4.86 26.23
N GLU A 160 17.29 4.99 27.44
CA GLU A 160 17.98 4.61 28.66
C GLU A 160 18.36 3.11 28.67
N TYR A 161 17.42 2.25 28.23
CA TYR A 161 17.68 0.83 28.09
C TYR A 161 18.76 0.53 27.05
N ALA A 162 18.71 1.22 25.91
CA ALA A 162 19.72 1.08 24.86
C ALA A 162 21.13 1.56 25.31
N GLU A 163 21.21 2.68 26.02
CA GLU A 163 22.46 3.18 26.59
C GLU A 163 23.05 2.19 27.61
N LYS A 164 22.24 1.64 28.51
CA LYS A 164 22.63 0.63 29.47
C LYS A 164 23.24 -0.62 28.82
N HIS A 165 22.74 -1.00 27.64
CA HIS A 165 23.20 -2.17 26.88
C HIS A 165 24.25 -1.83 25.80
N ASN A 166 24.77 -0.59 25.77
CA ASN A 166 25.75 -0.11 24.78
C ASN A 166 25.32 -0.36 23.32
N ILE A 167 24.01 -0.24 23.04
CA ILE A 167 23.50 -0.39 21.70
C ILE A 167 23.88 0.82 20.84
N PRO A 168 24.52 0.63 19.66
CA PRO A 168 24.91 1.75 18.81
C PRO A 168 23.66 2.41 18.20
N LEU A 169 23.29 3.57 18.73
CA LEU A 169 22.17 4.36 18.24
C LEU A 169 22.69 5.55 17.42
N LYS A 170 22.16 5.70 16.20
CA LYS A 170 22.28 6.93 15.40
C LYS A 170 21.17 7.93 15.81
N ILE A 171 20.82 8.01 17.09
CA ILE A 171 19.71 8.87 17.51
C ILE A 171 20.30 10.20 17.97
N SER A 172 19.96 11.26 17.22
CA SER A 172 19.90 12.58 17.83
C SER A 172 18.66 12.61 18.73
N ARG A 173 18.75 13.26 19.89
CA ARG A 173 17.57 13.56 20.74
C ARG A 173 16.57 14.50 20.03
N GLU A 174 16.82 14.82 18.77
CA GLU A 174 15.95 15.62 17.94
C GLU A 174 14.69 14.83 17.58
N THR A 175 13.59 15.49 17.76
CA THR A 175 12.25 15.02 17.46
C THR A 175 12.09 14.83 15.94
N ASN A 176 12.25 13.61 15.45
CA ASN A 176 12.01 13.27 14.06
C ASN A 176 10.61 12.65 13.87
N TYR A 177 10.02 12.90 12.72
CA TYR A 177 8.80 12.17 12.31
C TYR A 177 9.07 10.67 12.31
N SER A 178 8.06 9.88 12.69
CA SER A 178 8.09 8.45 12.44
C SER A 178 7.92 8.22 10.94
N LYS A 179 8.83 7.45 10.34
CA LYS A 179 8.84 7.19 8.90
C LYS A 179 8.82 5.69 8.63
N ASP A 180 8.06 5.27 7.62
CA ASP A 180 8.08 3.92 7.08
C ASP A 180 8.26 4.01 5.56
N LYS A 181 9.38 3.48 5.07
CA LYS A 181 9.81 3.58 3.68
C LYS A 181 9.89 2.20 3.04
N ASN A 182 9.34 2.11 1.85
CA ASN A 182 9.55 1.00 0.94
C ASN A 182 9.49 1.51 -0.51
N LEU A 183 9.62 0.60 -1.48
CA LEU A 183 9.61 0.94 -2.90
C LEU A 183 8.35 1.70 -3.33
N TRP A 184 7.19 1.43 -2.69
CA TRP A 184 5.89 1.97 -3.06
C TRP A 184 5.58 3.32 -2.45
N HIS A 185 6.03 3.57 -1.23
CA HIS A 185 5.74 4.81 -0.51
C HIS A 185 6.77 5.16 0.59
N LEU A 186 6.66 6.37 1.07
CA LEU A 186 7.20 6.83 2.34
C LEU A 186 6.09 7.49 3.14
N SER A 187 5.89 7.05 4.39
CA SER A 187 4.97 7.69 5.33
C SER A 187 5.70 8.59 6.34
N HIS A 188 5.01 9.64 6.77
CA HIS A 188 5.43 10.56 7.83
C HIS A 188 4.32 10.65 8.87
N GLU A 189 4.62 10.34 10.13
CA GLU A 189 3.65 10.38 11.25
C GLU A 189 4.26 11.07 12.47
N GLY A 190 3.42 11.57 13.36
CA GLY A 190 3.82 12.14 14.65
C GLY A 190 4.08 13.63 14.62
N LEU A 191 4.61 14.16 15.75
CA LEU A 191 4.92 15.57 15.95
C LEU A 191 3.71 16.50 15.67
N ASP A 192 3.95 17.57 14.89
CA ASP A 192 2.92 18.55 14.52
C ASP A 192 1.82 17.96 13.63
N LEU A 193 2.06 16.80 12.96
CA LEU A 193 1.04 16.08 12.20
C LEU A 193 -0.03 15.42 13.09
N GLU A 194 0.22 15.22 14.39
CA GLU A 194 -0.77 14.69 15.31
C GLU A 194 -2.00 15.62 15.48
N ASN A 195 -1.79 16.91 15.23
CA ASN A 195 -2.90 17.86 15.17
C ASN A 195 -3.36 18.05 13.73
N PRO A 196 -4.57 17.57 13.36
CA PRO A 196 -5.06 17.66 11.97
C PRO A 196 -5.34 19.10 11.50
N ALA A 197 -5.29 20.09 12.39
CA ALA A 197 -5.38 21.51 12.02
C ALA A 197 -4.07 22.08 11.47
N ASN A 198 -2.95 21.38 11.64
CA ASN A 198 -1.65 21.82 11.14
C ASN A 198 -1.47 21.40 9.69
N GLU A 199 -1.00 22.36 8.86
CA GLU A 199 -0.58 22.07 7.49
C GLU A 199 0.75 21.28 7.51
N PRO A 200 0.88 20.20 6.70
CA PRO A 200 2.16 19.50 6.57
C PRO A 200 3.27 20.40 6.03
N GLN A 201 4.46 20.28 6.58
CA GLN A 201 5.59 21.14 6.26
C GLN A 201 6.31 20.73 4.96
N TYR A 202 5.57 20.59 3.83
CA TYR A 202 6.10 20.09 2.56
C TYR A 202 7.35 20.81 2.06
N ASN A 203 7.48 22.09 2.34
CA ASN A 203 8.61 22.92 1.91
C ASN A 203 9.78 22.94 2.93
N LYS A 204 9.63 22.29 4.09
CA LYS A 204 10.71 22.19 5.09
C LYS A 204 11.81 21.26 4.55
N PRO A 205 13.09 21.69 4.54
CA PRO A 205 14.20 20.84 4.11
C PRO A 205 14.21 19.50 4.86
N GLY A 206 14.27 18.37 4.13
CA GLY A 206 14.31 17.02 4.69
C GLY A 206 12.96 16.47 5.17
N PHE A 207 11.84 17.19 4.96
CA PHE A 207 10.51 16.62 5.18
C PHE A 207 10.20 15.62 4.06
N LEU A 208 10.13 16.07 2.80
CA LEU A 208 9.98 15.19 1.65
C LEU A 208 11.32 14.55 1.27
N GLU A 209 11.30 13.25 0.92
CA GLU A 209 12.49 12.48 0.53
C GLU A 209 12.40 11.88 -0.87
N ILE A 210 11.17 11.56 -1.34
CA ILE A 210 10.95 10.99 -2.67
C ILE A 210 10.68 12.11 -3.68
N GLY A 211 9.97 13.15 -3.26
CA GLY A 211 9.48 14.18 -4.15
C GLY A 211 9.76 15.62 -3.71
N LYS A 212 9.05 16.50 -4.36
CA LYS A 212 9.01 17.95 -4.09
C LYS A 212 7.58 18.39 -3.85
N SER A 213 7.40 19.52 -3.18
CA SER A 213 6.07 20.13 -3.13
C SER A 213 5.62 20.62 -4.52
N PRO A 214 4.31 20.75 -4.76
CA PRO A 214 3.79 21.31 -6.01
C PRO A 214 4.37 22.69 -6.34
N GLU A 215 4.65 23.52 -5.35
CA GLU A 215 5.24 24.85 -5.52
C GLU A 215 6.67 24.78 -6.08
N GLN A 216 7.43 23.78 -5.66
CA GLN A 216 8.82 23.57 -6.09
C GLN A 216 8.94 22.77 -7.39
N ALA A 217 7.84 22.19 -7.86
CA ALA A 217 7.81 21.43 -9.11
C ALA A 217 7.96 22.36 -10.34
N PRO A 218 8.47 21.84 -11.49
CA PRO A 218 8.69 22.62 -12.69
C PRO A 218 7.44 23.33 -13.23
N ASP A 219 7.63 24.50 -13.86
CA ASP A 219 6.57 25.24 -14.56
C ASP A 219 6.26 24.68 -15.96
N LYS A 220 7.00 23.65 -16.40
CA LYS A 220 6.75 22.92 -17.64
C LYS A 220 6.18 21.54 -17.32
N PRO A 221 5.11 21.11 -17.99
CA PRO A 221 4.57 19.78 -17.79
C PRO A 221 5.51 18.71 -18.32
N THR A 222 5.53 17.55 -17.64
CA THR A 222 6.17 16.33 -18.11
C THR A 222 5.12 15.40 -18.67
N TYR A 223 5.35 14.86 -19.87
CA TYR A 223 4.48 13.84 -20.49
C TYR A 223 5.16 12.49 -20.38
N ILE A 224 4.38 11.48 -20.01
CA ILE A 224 4.80 10.08 -19.97
C ILE A 224 3.71 9.19 -20.56
N THR A 225 4.11 8.06 -21.12
CA THR A 225 3.18 7.04 -21.59
C THR A 225 3.43 5.75 -20.84
N ILE A 226 2.39 5.18 -20.21
CA ILE A 226 2.44 3.89 -19.53
C ILE A 226 1.74 2.85 -20.40
N SER A 227 2.44 1.77 -20.75
CA SER A 227 1.86 0.64 -21.47
C SER A 227 1.47 -0.46 -20.49
N PHE A 228 0.28 -1.01 -20.69
CA PHE A 228 -0.27 -2.11 -19.88
C PHE A 228 -0.53 -3.35 -20.73
N GLU A 229 -0.29 -4.52 -20.15
CA GLU A 229 -0.70 -5.83 -20.66
C GLU A 229 -1.50 -6.56 -19.57
N LYS A 230 -2.78 -6.83 -19.82
CA LYS A 230 -3.70 -7.50 -18.87
C LYS A 230 -3.69 -6.86 -17.47
N GLY A 231 -3.76 -5.55 -17.43
CA GLY A 231 -3.78 -4.74 -16.20
C GLY A 231 -2.43 -4.59 -15.50
N VAL A 232 -1.36 -5.18 -16.02
CA VAL A 232 0.00 -5.06 -15.48
C VAL A 232 0.76 -4.00 -16.29
N PRO A 233 1.40 -3.00 -15.67
CA PRO A 233 2.24 -2.05 -16.38
C PRO A 233 3.53 -2.74 -16.83
N VAL A 234 3.90 -2.57 -18.11
CA VAL A 234 5.02 -3.27 -18.75
C VAL A 234 6.07 -2.35 -19.41
N ALA A 235 5.71 -1.09 -19.69
CA ALA A 235 6.64 -0.13 -20.29
C ALA A 235 6.34 1.30 -19.87
N VAL A 236 7.36 2.15 -19.90
CA VAL A 236 7.27 3.61 -19.74
C VAL A 236 7.94 4.24 -20.95
N ASP A 237 7.18 5.09 -21.69
CA ASP A 237 7.64 5.77 -22.93
C ASP A 237 8.20 4.78 -23.98
N GLY A 238 7.60 3.58 -24.09
CA GLY A 238 7.98 2.52 -25.00
C GLY A 238 9.17 1.67 -24.53
N GLU A 239 9.83 2.02 -23.44
CA GLU A 239 10.89 1.22 -22.81
C GLU A 239 10.27 0.14 -21.91
N LYS A 240 10.46 -1.14 -22.26
CA LYS A 240 10.05 -2.27 -21.40
C LYS A 240 10.93 -2.34 -20.16
N LEU A 241 10.32 -2.41 -19.00
CA LEU A 241 10.98 -2.41 -17.70
C LEU A 241 10.45 -3.57 -16.84
N ASP A 242 11.30 -4.10 -15.97
CA ASP A 242 10.83 -4.91 -14.85
C ASP A 242 10.07 -4.02 -13.83
N GLY A 243 9.28 -4.66 -12.97
CA GLY A 243 8.40 -3.91 -12.08
C GLY A 243 9.15 -3.04 -11.07
N VAL A 244 10.31 -3.47 -10.58
CA VAL A 244 11.11 -2.69 -9.61
C VAL A 244 11.66 -1.43 -10.27
N THR A 245 12.34 -1.58 -11.39
CA THR A 245 12.90 -0.47 -12.18
C THR A 245 11.80 0.52 -12.62
N MET A 246 10.63 0.01 -12.97
CA MET A 246 9.49 0.84 -13.35
C MET A 246 9.02 1.73 -12.20
N ILE A 247 8.84 1.16 -11.01
CA ILE A 247 8.40 1.93 -9.84
C ILE A 247 9.45 2.97 -9.44
N GLU A 248 10.73 2.62 -9.44
CA GLU A 248 11.82 3.56 -9.17
C GLU A 248 11.83 4.73 -10.16
N LYS A 249 11.70 4.42 -11.47
CA LYS A 249 11.63 5.44 -12.53
C LYS A 249 10.43 6.36 -12.35
N LEU A 250 9.25 5.80 -12.05
CA LEU A 250 8.03 6.58 -11.85
C LEU A 250 8.04 7.37 -10.54
N ASN A 251 8.64 6.87 -9.48
CA ASN A 251 8.87 7.62 -8.24
C ASN A 251 9.72 8.86 -8.51
N LYS A 252 10.80 8.71 -9.28
CA LYS A 252 11.66 9.83 -9.66
C LYS A 252 10.90 10.86 -10.50
N ILE A 253 10.27 10.44 -11.59
CA ILE A 253 9.54 11.34 -12.49
C ILE A 253 8.37 12.03 -11.77
N GLY A 254 7.56 11.26 -11.03
CA GLY A 254 6.42 11.79 -10.30
C GLY A 254 6.85 12.74 -9.17
N GLY A 255 7.85 12.35 -8.40
CA GLY A 255 8.40 13.16 -7.32
C GLY A 255 8.96 14.50 -7.81
N GLU A 256 9.69 14.51 -8.93
CA GLU A 256 10.20 15.74 -9.56
C GLU A 256 9.06 16.69 -9.99
N ASN A 257 7.87 16.17 -10.28
CA ASN A 257 6.69 16.93 -10.68
C ASN A 257 5.70 17.22 -9.54
N GLY A 258 6.08 16.94 -8.29
CA GLY A 258 5.26 17.18 -7.10
C GLY A 258 4.07 16.25 -6.95
N VAL A 259 4.07 15.13 -7.68
CA VAL A 259 2.98 14.13 -7.70
C VAL A 259 3.11 13.17 -6.52
N GLY A 260 1.96 12.73 -5.99
CA GLY A 260 1.88 11.61 -5.06
C GLY A 260 1.94 12.01 -3.59
N LEU A 261 1.64 13.25 -3.24
CA LEU A 261 1.47 13.68 -1.86
C LEU A 261 0.03 13.43 -1.41
N ALA A 262 -0.13 12.74 -0.27
CA ALA A 262 -1.42 12.50 0.34
C ALA A 262 -1.36 12.75 1.85
N ASP A 263 -2.30 13.52 2.38
CA ASP A 263 -2.49 13.81 3.81
C ASP A 263 -3.79 13.14 4.25
N ILE A 264 -3.67 12.08 5.04
CA ILE A 264 -4.76 11.15 5.29
C ILE A 264 -5.02 11.02 6.78
N VAL A 265 -6.28 11.14 7.18
CA VAL A 265 -6.77 10.70 8.49
C VAL A 265 -7.51 9.39 8.30
N GLU A 266 -6.85 8.29 8.63
CA GLU A 266 -7.37 6.92 8.44
C GLU A 266 -7.95 6.34 9.72
N ASN A 267 -8.87 5.38 9.57
CA ASN A 267 -9.38 4.58 10.68
C ASN A 267 -8.53 3.31 10.83
N ARG A 268 -7.73 3.24 11.89
CA ARG A 268 -6.95 2.04 12.19
C ARG A 268 -7.83 0.87 12.58
N LEU A 269 -7.42 -0.35 12.22
CA LEU A 269 -8.09 -1.59 12.61
C LEU A 269 -8.26 -1.72 14.12
N VAL A 270 -7.30 -1.21 14.89
CA VAL A 270 -7.33 -1.19 16.35
C VAL A 270 -8.29 -0.14 16.95
N GLY A 271 -9.07 0.56 16.11
CA GLY A 271 -10.22 1.36 16.51
C GLY A 271 -9.98 2.86 16.68
N MET A 272 -8.75 3.36 16.51
CA MET A 272 -8.45 4.80 16.59
C MET A 272 -8.24 5.42 15.22
N LYS A 273 -8.43 6.73 15.12
CA LYS A 273 -8.00 7.51 13.96
C LYS A 273 -6.50 7.82 14.07
N SER A 274 -5.82 7.86 12.93
CA SER A 274 -4.43 8.25 12.83
C SER A 274 -4.22 9.08 11.58
N ARG A 275 -3.36 10.10 11.67
CA ARG A 275 -2.96 10.90 10.50
C ARG A 275 -1.59 10.52 10.05
N GLY A 276 -1.44 10.32 8.75
CA GLY A 276 -0.18 10.13 8.06
C GLY A 276 -0.10 10.98 6.80
N VAL A 277 1.09 11.48 6.50
CA VAL A 277 1.40 12.12 5.23
C VAL A 277 2.25 11.14 4.42
N TYR A 278 1.88 10.93 3.16
CA TYR A 278 2.46 9.91 2.32
C TYR A 278 3.07 10.53 1.06
N GLU A 279 4.23 10.01 0.67
CA GLU A 279 4.83 10.22 -0.64
C GLU A 279 4.71 8.91 -1.44
N ASN A 280 3.90 8.89 -2.49
CA ASN A 280 3.66 7.71 -3.32
C ASN A 280 3.53 8.04 -4.82
N PRO A 281 4.58 8.66 -5.42
CA PRO A 281 4.49 9.18 -6.78
C PRO A 281 4.17 8.11 -7.83
N ALA A 282 4.90 6.98 -7.84
CA ALA A 282 4.66 5.88 -8.77
C ALA A 282 3.24 5.29 -8.59
N GLY A 283 2.83 5.11 -7.33
CA GLY A 283 1.50 4.61 -7.02
C GLY A 283 0.41 5.47 -7.62
N SER A 284 0.45 6.78 -7.36
CA SER A 284 -0.54 7.73 -7.89
C SER A 284 -0.60 7.73 -9.41
N ILE A 285 0.57 7.68 -10.08
CA ILE A 285 0.66 7.62 -11.55
C ILE A 285 0.03 6.33 -12.08
N LEU A 286 0.41 5.18 -11.51
CA LEU A 286 -0.04 3.87 -11.98
C LEU A 286 -1.54 3.66 -11.75
N TYR A 287 -2.06 4.05 -10.57
CA TYR A 287 -3.51 3.98 -10.30
C TYR A 287 -4.29 4.85 -11.27
N ARG A 288 -3.85 6.09 -11.52
CA ARG A 288 -4.55 6.96 -12.48
C ARG A 288 -4.48 6.43 -13.91
N ALA A 289 -3.33 5.92 -14.35
CA ALA A 289 -3.20 5.33 -15.68
C ALA A 289 -4.08 4.09 -15.85
N HIS A 290 -4.07 3.19 -14.87
CA HIS A 290 -4.86 1.97 -14.88
C HIS A 290 -6.38 2.27 -14.89
N GLU A 291 -6.85 3.17 -14.04
CA GLU A 291 -8.24 3.64 -14.00
C GLU A 291 -8.70 4.15 -15.37
N VAL A 292 -7.90 5.02 -15.99
CA VAL A 292 -8.23 5.58 -17.31
C VAL A 292 -8.31 4.48 -18.38
N LEU A 293 -7.42 3.47 -18.34
CA LEU A 293 -7.46 2.37 -19.30
C LEU A 293 -8.69 1.49 -19.11
N GLU A 294 -9.10 1.23 -17.86
CA GLU A 294 -10.31 0.46 -17.57
C GLU A 294 -11.58 1.11 -18.14
N THR A 295 -11.65 2.44 -18.17
CA THR A 295 -12.82 3.13 -18.76
C THR A 295 -13.02 2.83 -20.25
N LEU A 296 -11.96 2.46 -20.97
CA LEU A 296 -12.05 2.05 -22.37
C LEU A 296 -12.33 0.57 -22.57
N THR A 297 -11.90 -0.28 -21.65
CA THR A 297 -11.78 -1.73 -21.88
C THR A 297 -12.78 -2.57 -21.11
N LEU A 298 -13.39 -2.03 -20.06
CA LEU A 298 -14.44 -2.68 -19.29
C LEU A 298 -15.82 -2.17 -19.68
N ASP A 299 -16.79 -3.10 -19.76
CA ASP A 299 -18.19 -2.72 -19.86
C ASP A 299 -18.69 -2.12 -18.53
N ARG A 300 -19.80 -1.40 -18.61
CA ARG A 300 -20.39 -0.66 -17.47
C ARG A 300 -20.61 -1.57 -16.24
N ASP A 301 -21.22 -2.70 -16.42
CA ASP A 301 -21.65 -3.52 -15.29
C ASP A 301 -20.46 -4.19 -14.61
N THR A 302 -19.47 -4.64 -15.40
CA THR A 302 -18.19 -5.16 -14.87
C THR A 302 -17.41 -4.07 -14.12
N MET A 303 -17.31 -2.87 -14.69
CA MET A 303 -16.60 -1.75 -14.05
C MET A 303 -17.25 -1.37 -12.72
N HIS A 304 -18.56 -1.14 -12.68
CA HIS A 304 -19.27 -0.75 -11.46
C HIS A 304 -19.20 -1.83 -10.36
N TYR A 305 -19.24 -3.12 -10.73
CA TYR A 305 -19.11 -4.19 -9.75
C TYR A 305 -17.67 -4.32 -9.25
N LYS A 306 -16.68 -4.16 -10.13
CA LYS A 306 -15.27 -4.16 -9.75
C LYS A 306 -14.94 -3.06 -8.75
N GLU A 307 -15.52 -1.86 -8.87
CA GLU A 307 -15.36 -0.79 -7.89
C GLU A 307 -15.81 -1.21 -6.48
N GLN A 308 -16.91 -1.95 -6.36
CA GLN A 308 -17.36 -2.48 -5.07
C GLN A 308 -16.41 -3.55 -4.53
N VAL A 309 -15.90 -4.41 -5.42
CA VAL A 309 -14.89 -5.42 -5.07
C VAL A 309 -13.60 -4.75 -4.61
N ALA A 310 -13.17 -3.65 -5.26
CA ALA A 310 -11.98 -2.88 -4.90
C ALA A 310 -12.01 -2.39 -3.45
N LEU A 311 -13.16 -1.88 -2.99
CA LEU A 311 -13.32 -1.44 -1.60
C LEU A 311 -13.11 -2.59 -0.61
N ARG A 312 -13.74 -3.74 -0.87
CA ARG A 312 -13.58 -4.91 -0.01
C ARG A 312 -12.18 -5.50 -0.07
N TYR A 313 -11.56 -5.50 -1.25
CA TYR A 313 -10.18 -5.93 -1.42
C TYR A 313 -9.23 -5.04 -0.60
N ALA A 314 -9.41 -3.72 -0.65
CA ALA A 314 -8.63 -2.76 0.13
C ALA A 314 -8.75 -2.98 1.64
N GLU A 315 -9.97 -3.23 2.15
CA GLU A 315 -10.19 -3.57 3.56
C GLU A 315 -9.46 -4.84 3.98
N LEU A 316 -9.53 -5.91 3.19
CA LEU A 316 -8.84 -7.17 3.48
C LEU A 316 -7.33 -6.97 3.56
N VAL A 317 -6.77 -6.21 2.62
CA VAL A 317 -5.33 -5.88 2.62
C VAL A 317 -4.98 -5.03 3.84
N TYR A 318 -5.74 -3.97 4.11
CA TYR A 318 -5.50 -3.07 5.23
C TYR A 318 -5.55 -3.79 6.57
N PHE A 319 -6.46 -4.76 6.72
CA PHE A 319 -6.67 -5.56 7.92
C PHE A 319 -5.70 -6.74 8.06
N GLY A 320 -4.72 -6.88 7.16
CA GLY A 320 -3.73 -7.97 7.20
C GLY A 320 -4.27 -9.32 6.77
N GLN A 321 -5.42 -9.35 6.10
CA GLN A 321 -6.10 -10.57 5.65
C GLN A 321 -5.65 -11.02 4.25
N TRP A 322 -4.37 -10.80 3.91
CA TRP A 322 -3.81 -11.13 2.60
C TRP A 322 -3.96 -12.61 2.23
N PHE A 323 -3.72 -13.50 3.18
CA PHE A 323 -3.75 -14.96 2.99
C PHE A 323 -5.11 -15.58 3.37
N THR A 324 -6.21 -14.92 3.04
CA THR A 324 -7.55 -15.44 3.30
C THR A 324 -8.24 -15.89 2.01
N PRO A 325 -9.11 -16.94 2.08
CA PRO A 325 -9.83 -17.42 0.90
C PRO A 325 -10.65 -16.33 0.21
N LEU A 326 -11.22 -15.38 0.97
CA LEU A 326 -11.99 -14.29 0.38
C LEU A 326 -11.10 -13.36 -0.46
N ARG A 327 -9.91 -12.96 0.05
CA ARG A 327 -8.99 -12.14 -0.73
C ARG A 327 -8.56 -12.86 -2.02
N GLU A 328 -8.29 -14.17 -1.95
CA GLU A 328 -7.89 -14.98 -3.11
C GLU A 328 -9.03 -15.07 -4.15
N ALA A 329 -10.27 -15.29 -3.69
CA ALA A 329 -11.43 -15.31 -4.57
C ALA A 329 -11.66 -13.96 -5.27
N LEU A 330 -11.49 -12.84 -4.54
CA LEU A 330 -11.60 -11.50 -5.13
C LEU A 330 -10.45 -11.23 -6.10
N ALA A 331 -9.24 -11.70 -5.83
CA ALA A 331 -8.12 -11.60 -6.77
C ALA A 331 -8.40 -12.36 -8.08
N ALA A 332 -8.95 -13.57 -8.00
CA ALA A 332 -9.33 -14.34 -9.18
C ALA A 332 -10.42 -13.62 -10.01
N PHE A 333 -11.41 -13.01 -9.34
CA PHE A 333 -12.39 -12.15 -10.02
C PHE A 333 -11.71 -10.98 -10.72
N VAL A 334 -10.83 -10.27 -10.02
CA VAL A 334 -10.08 -9.13 -10.59
C VAL A 334 -9.27 -9.59 -11.80
N ASP A 335 -8.49 -10.65 -11.68
CA ASP A 335 -7.67 -11.17 -12.78
C ASP A 335 -8.49 -11.47 -14.03
N LYS A 336 -9.70 -12.01 -13.86
CA LYS A 336 -10.63 -12.24 -14.96
C LYS A 336 -11.07 -10.96 -15.65
N THR A 337 -11.31 -9.88 -14.91
CA THR A 337 -11.68 -8.58 -15.48
C THR A 337 -10.54 -7.93 -16.26
N GLN A 338 -9.29 -8.27 -15.92
CA GLN A 338 -8.10 -7.63 -16.48
C GLN A 338 -7.62 -8.23 -17.83
N GLU A 339 -8.18 -9.34 -18.28
CA GLU A 339 -7.71 -10.04 -19.50
C GLU A 339 -7.63 -9.14 -20.75
N ARG A 340 -8.44 -8.10 -20.83
CA ARG A 340 -8.48 -7.13 -21.93
C ARG A 340 -8.01 -5.73 -21.56
N VAL A 341 -7.59 -5.50 -20.31
CA VAL A 341 -7.06 -4.19 -19.87
C VAL A 341 -5.62 -4.07 -20.38
N THR A 342 -5.49 -3.78 -21.68
CA THR A 342 -4.22 -3.70 -22.42
C THR A 342 -4.26 -2.47 -23.32
N GLY A 343 -3.20 -1.68 -23.29
CA GLY A 343 -3.10 -0.46 -24.10
C GLY A 343 -2.13 0.55 -23.50
N ASP A 344 -2.11 1.74 -24.10
CA ASP A 344 -1.22 2.82 -23.75
C ASP A 344 -1.99 4.00 -23.17
N VAL A 345 -1.53 4.54 -22.05
CA VAL A 345 -2.09 5.72 -21.40
C VAL A 345 -1.04 6.81 -21.33
N LYS A 346 -1.27 7.90 -22.03
CA LYS A 346 -0.45 9.11 -22.00
C LYS A 346 -0.96 10.03 -20.89
N LEU A 347 -0.07 10.39 -19.98
CA LEU A 347 -0.35 11.29 -18.87
C LEU A 347 0.48 12.57 -18.98
N LYS A 348 -0.10 13.66 -18.51
CA LYS A 348 0.54 14.96 -18.31
C LYS A 348 0.69 15.19 -16.81
N LEU A 349 1.93 15.25 -16.32
CA LEU A 349 2.26 15.56 -14.94
C LEU A 349 2.57 17.05 -14.83
N TYR A 350 1.91 17.75 -13.93
CA TYR A 350 2.11 19.18 -13.75
C TYR A 350 1.71 19.65 -12.35
N LYS A 351 2.67 20.14 -11.59
CA LYS A 351 2.41 20.75 -10.28
C LYS A 351 1.53 19.87 -9.37
N GLY A 352 1.92 18.60 -9.21
CA GLY A 352 1.19 17.63 -8.39
C GLY A 352 -0.03 16.98 -9.05
N ASN A 353 -0.45 17.44 -10.23
CA ASN A 353 -1.59 16.89 -10.93
C ASN A 353 -1.19 15.81 -11.93
N ILE A 354 -2.05 14.81 -12.09
CA ILE A 354 -1.95 13.75 -13.09
C ILE A 354 -3.17 13.89 -14.03
N ILE A 355 -2.93 14.34 -15.26
CA ILE A 355 -3.98 14.65 -16.22
C ILE A 355 -3.90 13.66 -17.37
N ASN A 356 -5.01 13.03 -17.74
CA ASN A 356 -5.08 12.20 -18.95
C ASN A 356 -4.80 13.05 -20.20
N ALA A 357 -3.88 12.58 -21.04
CA ALA A 357 -3.47 13.24 -22.27
C ALA A 357 -3.69 12.37 -23.53
N GLY A 358 -4.38 11.24 -23.37
CA GLY A 358 -4.75 10.33 -24.43
C GLY A 358 -4.61 8.86 -24.01
N THR A 359 -5.50 8.01 -24.52
CA THR A 359 -5.53 6.59 -24.17
C THR A 359 -5.90 5.78 -25.41
N THR A 360 -5.17 4.69 -25.64
CA THR A 360 -5.43 3.78 -26.76
C THR A 360 -5.45 2.34 -26.26
N SER A 361 -6.33 1.52 -26.84
CA SER A 361 -6.40 0.09 -26.55
C SER A 361 -6.90 -0.67 -27.77
N PRO A 362 -6.29 -1.85 -28.08
CA PRO A 362 -6.83 -2.75 -29.10
C PRO A 362 -8.16 -3.40 -28.65
N TYR A 363 -8.51 -3.31 -27.37
CA TYR A 363 -9.74 -3.84 -26.79
C TYR A 363 -10.73 -2.72 -26.39
N SER A 364 -10.56 -1.51 -26.93
CA SER A 364 -11.46 -0.39 -26.65
C SER A 364 -12.90 -0.73 -26.98
N LEU A 365 -13.80 -0.50 -26.03
CA LEU A 365 -15.25 -0.55 -26.22
C LEU A 365 -15.82 0.80 -26.71
N TYR A 366 -14.98 1.85 -26.71
CA TYR A 366 -15.36 3.13 -27.29
C TYR A 366 -15.23 3.06 -28.81
N SER A 367 -16.30 3.34 -29.49
CA SER A 367 -16.35 3.40 -30.96
C SER A 367 -16.80 4.78 -31.40
N GLU A 368 -15.96 5.46 -32.19
CA GLU A 368 -16.29 6.76 -32.74
C GLU A 368 -17.57 6.72 -33.60
N ALA A 369 -17.81 5.62 -34.32
CA ALA A 369 -18.99 5.46 -35.14
C ALA A 369 -20.31 5.45 -34.33
N PHE A 370 -20.27 4.92 -33.08
CA PHE A 370 -21.44 4.94 -32.19
C PHE A 370 -21.54 6.19 -31.32
N ALA A 371 -20.40 6.83 -31.06
CA ALA A 371 -20.32 7.96 -30.12
C ALA A 371 -20.32 9.33 -30.84
N THR A 372 -20.42 9.34 -32.18
CA THR A 372 -20.46 10.57 -32.95
C THR A 372 -21.74 11.39 -32.72
N PHE A 373 -21.63 12.69 -32.80
CA PHE A 373 -22.80 13.62 -32.90
C PHE A 373 -23.17 13.93 -34.36
N ASP A 374 -22.41 13.41 -35.33
CA ASP A 374 -22.73 13.51 -36.74
C ASP A 374 -23.83 12.52 -37.13
N GLU A 375 -24.35 12.63 -38.33
CA GLU A 375 -25.35 11.71 -38.91
C GLU A 375 -24.73 10.32 -39.04
N ASP A 376 -25.37 9.31 -38.43
CA ASP A 376 -24.99 7.90 -38.50
C ASP A 376 -26.19 6.99 -38.68
N ASP A 377 -25.96 5.83 -39.31
CA ASP A 377 -26.98 4.78 -39.52
C ASP A 377 -26.76 3.53 -38.59
N VAL A 378 -25.90 3.64 -37.56
CA VAL A 378 -25.49 2.49 -36.73
C VAL A 378 -26.54 2.21 -35.67
N TYR A 379 -27.35 3.21 -35.28
CA TYR A 379 -28.29 3.14 -34.17
C TYR A 379 -29.61 3.84 -34.55
N ASP A 380 -30.75 3.15 -34.39
CA ASP A 380 -32.08 3.76 -34.56
C ASP A 380 -32.50 4.49 -33.28
N GLN A 381 -32.44 5.80 -33.28
CA GLN A 381 -32.81 6.65 -32.13
C GLN A 381 -34.25 6.42 -31.65
N LYS A 382 -35.15 5.85 -32.47
CA LYS A 382 -36.54 5.56 -32.09
C LYS A 382 -36.63 4.44 -31.02
N ASP A 383 -35.62 3.55 -30.95
CA ASP A 383 -35.61 2.47 -29.98
C ASP A 383 -35.53 2.99 -28.54
N SER A 384 -34.95 4.15 -28.33
CA SER A 384 -34.86 4.81 -27.04
C SER A 384 -36.23 5.06 -26.39
N ALA A 385 -37.26 5.40 -27.18
CA ALA A 385 -38.61 5.65 -26.66
C ALA A 385 -39.19 4.41 -26.00
N GLY A 386 -39.07 3.25 -26.64
CA GLY A 386 -39.53 1.97 -26.08
C GLY A 386 -38.83 1.58 -24.77
N PHE A 387 -37.50 1.71 -24.77
CA PHE A 387 -36.69 1.51 -23.57
C PHE A 387 -37.10 2.45 -22.42
N ILE A 388 -37.21 3.75 -22.67
CA ILE A 388 -37.53 4.75 -21.65
C ILE A 388 -38.94 4.48 -21.06
N ASN A 389 -39.93 4.11 -21.89
CA ASN A 389 -41.27 3.81 -21.45
C ASN A 389 -41.31 2.62 -20.47
N LEU A 390 -40.57 1.54 -20.75
CA LEU A 390 -40.49 0.38 -19.88
C LEU A 390 -39.65 0.64 -18.64
N PHE A 391 -38.50 1.24 -18.79
CA PHE A 391 -37.56 1.57 -17.69
C PHE A 391 -38.17 2.59 -16.72
N GLY A 392 -38.93 3.57 -17.25
CA GLY A 392 -39.61 4.59 -16.46
C GLY A 392 -40.97 4.18 -15.89
N LEU A 393 -41.47 2.95 -16.21
CA LEU A 393 -42.81 2.49 -15.79
C LEU A 393 -42.99 2.53 -14.27
N PRO A 394 -42.06 2.10 -13.42
CA PRO A 394 -42.22 2.18 -11.95
C PRO A 394 -42.40 3.61 -11.46
N ILE A 395 -41.70 4.57 -12.06
CA ILE A 395 -41.80 5.99 -11.73
C ILE A 395 -43.17 6.53 -12.11
N LYS A 396 -43.65 6.18 -13.31
CA LYS A 396 -44.98 6.56 -13.80
C LYS A 396 -46.08 6.01 -12.92
N VAL A 397 -46.02 4.71 -12.57
CA VAL A 397 -46.99 4.06 -11.70
C VAL A 397 -47.04 4.73 -10.33
N LYS A 398 -45.87 5.00 -9.74
CA LYS A 398 -45.80 5.73 -8.46
C LYS A 398 -46.50 7.09 -8.53
N ALA A 399 -46.21 7.87 -9.56
CA ALA A 399 -46.80 9.19 -9.73
C ALA A 399 -48.31 9.18 -9.88
N ILE A 400 -48.87 8.18 -10.64
CA ILE A 400 -50.33 7.99 -10.77
C ILE A 400 -50.97 7.69 -9.41
N LEU A 401 -50.41 6.73 -8.66
CA LEU A 401 -50.95 6.34 -7.37
C LEU A 401 -50.85 7.47 -6.32
N ASP A 402 -49.80 8.25 -6.34
CA ASP A 402 -49.66 9.39 -5.44
C ASP A 402 -50.71 10.48 -5.74
N ALA A 403 -50.92 10.82 -7.00
CA ALA A 403 -51.98 11.75 -7.41
C ALA A 403 -53.40 11.25 -7.02
N GLU A 404 -53.69 9.94 -7.15
CA GLU A 404 -54.93 9.36 -6.73
C GLU A 404 -55.17 9.44 -5.19
N ARG A 405 -54.09 9.34 -4.41
CA ARG A 405 -54.13 9.48 -2.94
C ARG A 405 -54.38 10.91 -2.54
N GLU A 406 -53.67 11.86 -3.16
CA GLU A 406 -53.84 13.29 -2.92
C GLU A 406 -55.26 13.77 -3.28
N ALA A 407 -55.84 13.23 -4.35
CA ALA A 407 -57.20 13.57 -4.75
C ALA A 407 -58.28 13.00 -3.79
N LYS A 408 -57.94 12.02 -2.94
CA LYS A 408 -58.82 11.41 -1.94
C LYS A 408 -58.62 11.97 -0.52
N ALA A 409 -57.58 12.74 -0.29
CA ALA A 409 -57.27 13.38 0.97
C ALA A 409 -57.92 14.78 1.07
#